data_ebb57df54a4bee181e3a12f312bbe47e
#
_entry.id   ebb57df54a4bee181e3a12f312bbe47e
#
_cell.length_a   1.000
_cell.length_b   1.000
_cell.length_c   1.000
_cell.angle_alpha   90.00
_cell.angle_beta   90.00
_cell.angle_gamma   90.00
#
_symmetry.space_group_name_H-M   'P 1'
#
loop_
_entity.id
_entity.type
_entity.pdbx_description
1 polymer ?
#
loop_
_entity_poly.entity_id
_entity_poly.type
_entity_poly.pdbx_seq_one_letter_code
_entity_poly.pdbx_strand_id
1 'polypeptide(L)'
;MKKQILSIIMAGCLLLSMTACSSDKKNTKSASEQTTADTSTSTTSPQEYSKTDFVMSTVLSEKIYGTKDVTQDIKEELDKLEKEQLSWREDSSVVSKINADAQKGIKTKLDSDMTSWVEDSLELARRS
;
A
#
# COMPACT_ATOMS: atom_id res chain seq x y z
N MET A 1 32.82 28.87 -10.29
CA MET A 1 31.78 29.40 -9.39
C MET A 1 30.67 28.42 -9.05
N LYS A 2 30.28 27.46 -9.89
CA LYS A 2 29.19 26.48 -9.57
C LYS A 2 29.56 25.39 -8.54
N LYS A 3 30.84 25.10 -8.32
CA LYS A 3 31.30 24.06 -7.36
C LYS A 3 31.38 24.54 -5.90
N GLN A 4 31.41 25.81 -5.66
CA GLN A 4 31.47 26.38 -4.31
C GLN A 4 30.10 26.51 -3.64
N ILE A 5 29.03 26.66 -4.42
CA ILE A 5 27.66 26.80 -3.90
C ILE A 5 27.13 25.46 -3.39
N LEU A 6 27.54 24.34 -3.99
CA LEU A 6 27.11 23.00 -3.59
C LEU A 6 27.69 22.57 -2.21
N SER A 7 28.88 23.09 -1.88
CA SER A 7 29.54 22.78 -0.60
C SER A 7 28.92 23.48 0.61
N ILE A 8 28.27 24.62 0.41
CA ILE A 8 27.65 25.39 1.48
C ILE A 8 26.27 24.81 1.88
N ILE A 9 25.56 24.18 0.93
CA ILE A 9 24.25 23.55 1.19
C ILE A 9 24.39 22.28 2.02
N MET A 10 25.51 21.52 1.87
CA MET A 10 25.74 20.30 2.64
C MET A 10 26.15 20.55 4.10
N ALA A 11 26.68 21.73 4.44
CA ALA A 11 27.09 22.07 5.81
C ALA A 11 25.93 22.55 6.70
N GLY A 12 24.79 22.93 6.12
CA GLY A 12 23.63 23.45 6.85
C GLY A 12 22.65 22.41 7.41
N CYS A 13 22.69 21.16 6.96
CA CYS A 13 21.73 20.12 7.35
C CYS A 13 22.11 19.27 8.58
N LEU A 14 23.24 19.55 9.23
CA LEU A 14 23.81 18.70 10.30
C LEU A 14 23.54 19.18 11.74
N LEU A 15 22.72 20.20 11.96
CA LEU A 15 22.55 20.78 13.30
C LEU A 15 21.11 20.75 13.87
N LEU A 16 20.18 19.96 13.34
CA LEU A 16 18.79 19.91 13.81
C LEU A 16 18.30 18.49 14.17
N SER A 17 19.11 17.71 14.88
CA SER A 17 18.63 16.43 15.42
C SER A 17 19.10 16.23 16.86
N MET A 18 18.50 16.95 17.82
CA MET A 18 18.51 16.62 19.26
C MET A 18 17.33 17.30 19.98
N THR A 19 16.19 16.64 20.10
CA THR A 19 15.26 16.75 21.24
C THR A 19 14.44 15.47 21.25
N ALA A 20 14.85 14.49 22.04
CA ALA A 20 14.57 14.27 23.44
C ALA A 20 13.20 13.56 23.66
N CYS A 21 13.30 12.24 23.88
CA CYS A 21 12.31 11.43 24.59
C CYS A 21 11.98 12.02 25.95
N SER A 22 10.73 12.02 26.33
CA SER A 22 10.36 11.93 27.75
C SER A 22 9.16 10.98 27.90
N SER A 23 9.42 9.92 28.61
CA SER A 23 8.43 8.97 29.13
C SER A 23 7.69 9.61 30.30
N ASP A 24 6.39 9.40 30.38
CA ASP A 24 5.76 9.27 31.70
C ASP A 24 4.59 8.29 31.67
N LYS A 25 4.77 7.23 32.45
CA LYS A 25 3.73 6.31 32.87
C LYS A 25 2.88 6.98 33.94
N LYS A 26 1.57 6.94 33.85
CA LYS A 26 0.73 6.84 35.04
C LYS A 26 -0.54 6.04 34.80
N ASN A 27 -0.62 4.99 35.55
CA ASN A 27 -1.72 4.06 35.74
C ASN A 27 -2.72 4.69 36.72
N THR A 28 -4.03 4.67 36.43
CA THR A 28 -5.04 4.69 37.50
C THR A 28 -6.34 4.05 37.00
N LYS A 29 -6.72 2.95 37.66
CA LYS A 29 -8.06 2.36 37.66
C LYS A 29 -9.07 3.32 38.30
N SER A 30 -10.28 3.40 37.80
CA SER A 30 -11.48 3.26 38.65
C SER A 30 -12.72 2.99 37.80
N ALA A 31 -13.51 2.06 38.26
CA ALA A 31 -14.81 1.67 37.76
C ALA A 31 -15.88 2.69 38.24
N SER A 32 -16.91 2.92 37.44
CA SER A 32 -18.29 3.02 37.94
C SER A 32 -19.28 2.88 36.78
N GLU A 33 -20.22 1.97 36.95
CA GLU A 33 -21.44 1.80 36.16
C GLU A 33 -22.33 3.04 36.22
N GLN A 34 -22.95 3.39 35.09
CA GLN A 34 -24.33 3.86 35.13
C GLN A 34 -25.01 3.66 33.77
N THR A 35 -26.01 2.79 33.81
CA THR A 35 -26.98 2.50 32.77
C THR A 35 -27.86 3.71 32.53
N THR A 36 -27.94 4.19 31.27
CA THR A 36 -29.14 4.85 30.74
C THR A 36 -29.28 4.47 29.29
N ALA A 37 -30.40 3.85 28.97
CA ALA A 37 -30.85 3.55 27.62
C ALA A 37 -31.19 4.85 26.91
N ASP A 38 -30.49 5.12 25.82
CA ASP A 38 -30.94 6.09 24.84
C ASP A 38 -30.81 5.50 23.44
N THR A 39 -31.92 5.55 22.72
CA THR A 39 -32.05 5.13 21.34
C THR A 39 -31.18 6.09 20.49
N SER A 40 -29.94 5.73 20.27
CA SER A 40 -29.02 6.49 19.42
C SER A 40 -28.96 5.83 18.05
N THR A 41 -29.46 6.53 17.06
CA THR A 41 -29.08 6.32 15.65
C THR A 41 -27.56 6.32 15.60
N SER A 42 -26.98 5.15 15.46
CA SER A 42 -25.52 4.95 15.44
C SER A 42 -24.93 5.54 14.15
N THR A 43 -24.63 6.81 14.17
CA THR A 43 -23.72 7.40 13.20
C THR A 43 -22.31 6.97 13.60
N THR A 44 -21.85 5.84 13.05
CA THR A 44 -20.50 5.34 13.28
C THR A 44 -19.52 6.35 12.71
N SER A 45 -18.78 7.04 13.58
CA SER A 45 -17.72 7.98 13.17
C SER A 45 -16.62 7.22 12.45
N PRO A 46 -15.99 7.79 11.42
CA PRO A 46 -14.83 7.22 10.77
C PRO A 46 -13.72 6.92 11.77
N GLN A 47 -13.15 5.72 11.68
CA GLN A 47 -12.00 5.28 12.48
C GLN A 47 -10.78 5.09 11.57
N GLU A 48 -9.59 5.11 12.17
CA GLU A 48 -8.34 4.76 11.48
C GLU A 48 -8.07 3.27 11.68
N TYR A 49 -7.84 2.57 10.57
CA TYR A 49 -7.36 1.19 10.52
C TYR A 49 -5.98 1.18 9.87
N SER A 50 -5.00 0.60 10.54
CA SER A 50 -3.63 0.50 10.02
C SER A 50 -3.17 -0.94 10.06
N LYS A 51 -2.57 -1.40 8.95
CA LYS A 51 -2.02 -2.74 8.84
C LYS A 51 -0.75 -2.75 8.00
N THR A 52 0.13 -3.70 8.30
CA THR A 52 1.31 -3.97 7.48
C THR A 52 1.30 -5.45 7.15
N ASP A 53 1.33 -5.75 5.85
CA ASP A 53 1.32 -7.09 5.29
C ASP A 53 2.47 -7.28 4.29
N PHE A 54 2.68 -8.51 3.86
CA PHE A 54 3.57 -8.84 2.78
C PHE A 54 2.75 -9.34 1.58
N VAL A 55 2.80 -8.59 0.47
CA VAL A 55 2.07 -8.91 -0.77
C VAL A 55 2.95 -8.58 -1.98
N MET A 56 2.75 -9.26 -3.10
CA MET A 56 3.47 -9.02 -4.35
C MET A 56 5.00 -8.97 -4.16
N SER A 57 5.52 -9.79 -3.24
CA SER A 57 6.95 -9.83 -2.86
C SER A 57 7.49 -8.52 -2.25
N THR A 58 6.62 -7.68 -1.70
CA THR A 58 6.98 -6.42 -1.03
C THR A 58 6.15 -6.19 0.23
N VAL A 59 6.52 -5.18 1.01
CA VAL A 59 5.77 -4.77 2.19
C VAL A 59 4.68 -3.80 1.79
N LEU A 60 3.42 -4.15 2.10
CA LEU A 60 2.27 -3.26 2.04
C LEU A 60 2.07 -2.63 3.41
N SER A 61 2.11 -1.31 3.49
CA SER A 61 1.73 -0.55 4.68
C SER A 61 0.54 0.32 4.33
N GLU A 62 -0.57 0.09 4.98
CA GLU A 62 -1.82 0.78 4.68
C GLU A 62 -2.40 1.48 5.90
N LYS A 63 -3.09 2.57 5.64
CA LYS A 63 -3.82 3.37 6.61
C LYS A 63 -5.15 3.80 5.98
N ILE A 64 -6.23 3.35 6.57
CA ILE A 64 -7.59 3.53 6.03
C ILE A 64 -8.43 4.28 7.05
N TYR A 65 -9.20 5.23 6.58
CA TYR A 65 -10.16 5.98 7.39
C TYR A 65 -11.58 5.63 6.92
N GLY A 66 -12.36 5.00 7.77
CA GLY A 66 -13.71 4.56 7.39
C GLY A 66 -14.52 4.05 8.57
N THR A 67 -15.70 3.56 8.28
CA THR A 67 -16.62 2.98 9.27
C THR A 67 -16.45 1.47 9.44
N LYS A 68 -15.62 0.83 8.60
CA LYS A 68 -15.33 -0.60 8.59
C LYS A 68 -13.85 -0.81 8.29
N ASP A 69 -13.23 -1.80 8.95
CA ASP A 69 -11.92 -2.31 8.57
C ASP A 69 -12.03 -3.13 7.27
N VAL A 70 -11.29 -2.74 6.25
CA VAL A 70 -11.20 -3.43 4.95
C VAL A 70 -9.76 -3.82 4.59
N THR A 71 -8.83 -3.72 5.55
CA THR A 71 -7.42 -4.04 5.31
C THR A 71 -7.21 -5.48 4.86
N GLN A 72 -7.97 -6.41 5.42
CA GLN A 72 -7.92 -7.81 5.01
C GLN A 72 -8.48 -8.01 3.60
N ASP A 73 -9.58 -7.35 3.27
CA ASP A 73 -10.21 -7.43 1.94
C ASP A 73 -9.23 -6.92 0.86
N ILE A 74 -8.49 -5.82 1.15
CA ILE A 74 -7.45 -5.27 0.25
C ILE A 74 -6.32 -6.28 0.04
N LYS A 75 -5.82 -6.88 1.12
CA LYS A 75 -4.76 -7.89 1.02
C LYS A 75 -5.18 -9.06 0.14
N GLU A 76 -6.38 -9.58 0.35
CA GLU A 76 -6.91 -10.73 -0.41
C GLU A 76 -7.07 -10.39 -1.90
N GLU A 77 -7.53 -9.19 -2.22
CA GLU A 77 -7.65 -8.75 -3.62
C GLU A 77 -6.28 -8.58 -4.29
N LEU A 78 -5.27 -8.04 -3.58
CA LEU A 78 -3.92 -7.94 -4.10
C LEU A 78 -3.26 -9.30 -4.29
N ASP A 79 -3.43 -10.23 -3.35
CA ASP A 79 -2.93 -11.61 -3.47
C ASP A 79 -3.56 -12.32 -4.69
N LYS A 80 -4.87 -12.12 -4.89
CA LYS A 80 -5.58 -12.65 -6.04
C LYS A 80 -5.10 -12.03 -7.35
N LEU A 81 -4.95 -10.71 -7.39
CA LEU A 81 -4.45 -10.00 -8.56
C LEU A 81 -3.05 -10.48 -8.95
N GLU A 82 -2.15 -10.65 -7.98
CA GLU A 82 -0.83 -11.21 -8.22
C GLU A 82 -0.94 -12.61 -8.83
N LYS A 83 -1.65 -13.50 -8.17
CA LYS A 83 -1.72 -14.92 -8.53
C LYS A 83 -2.38 -15.17 -9.88
N GLU A 84 -3.48 -14.45 -10.17
CA GLU A 84 -4.28 -14.70 -11.37
C GLU A 84 -3.83 -13.88 -12.58
N GLN A 85 -3.28 -12.68 -12.36
CA GLN A 85 -3.03 -11.73 -13.42
C GLN A 85 -1.54 -11.40 -13.61
N LEU A 86 -0.86 -10.93 -12.56
CA LEU A 86 0.39 -10.19 -12.70
C LEU A 86 1.65 -11.00 -12.44
N SER A 87 1.58 -12.13 -11.74
CA SER A 87 2.78 -12.91 -11.42
C SER A 87 3.40 -13.52 -12.67
N TRP A 88 4.69 -13.30 -12.86
CA TRP A 88 5.45 -14.00 -13.89
C TRP A 88 5.94 -15.40 -13.41
N ARG A 89 5.77 -15.71 -12.12
CA ARG A 89 6.20 -16.97 -11.48
C ARG A 89 5.08 -17.99 -11.34
N GLU A 90 3.83 -17.52 -11.28
CA GLU A 90 2.66 -18.36 -11.13
C GLU A 90 2.15 -18.79 -12.51
N ASP A 91 2.23 -20.09 -12.82
CA ASP A 91 1.83 -20.62 -14.14
C ASP A 91 0.37 -20.33 -14.49
N SER A 92 -0.48 -20.12 -13.48
CA SER A 92 -1.88 -19.78 -13.65
C SER A 92 -2.12 -18.33 -14.09
N SER A 93 -1.14 -17.45 -13.94
CA SER A 93 -1.31 -16.02 -14.22
C SER A 93 -1.32 -15.70 -15.71
N VAL A 94 -2.01 -14.60 -16.06
CA VAL A 94 -2.07 -14.11 -17.44
C VAL A 94 -0.69 -13.67 -17.93
N VAL A 95 0.12 -13.01 -17.10
CA VAL A 95 1.48 -12.57 -17.46
C VAL A 95 2.39 -13.76 -17.74
N SER A 96 2.34 -14.81 -16.92
CA SER A 96 3.11 -16.02 -17.16
C SER A 96 2.72 -16.68 -18.50
N LYS A 97 1.42 -16.72 -18.79
CA LYS A 97 0.92 -17.22 -20.07
C LYS A 97 1.40 -16.38 -21.26
N ILE A 98 1.35 -15.05 -21.17
CA ILE A 98 1.87 -14.16 -22.20
C ILE A 98 3.33 -14.47 -22.49
N ASN A 99 4.14 -14.61 -21.45
CA ASN A 99 5.56 -14.91 -21.57
C ASN A 99 5.81 -16.27 -22.24
N ALA A 100 5.07 -17.31 -21.84
CA ALA A 100 5.19 -18.65 -22.43
C ALA A 100 4.73 -18.69 -23.90
N ASP A 101 3.66 -18.00 -24.24
CA ASP A 101 3.15 -17.92 -25.62
C ASP A 101 4.12 -17.12 -26.52
N ALA A 102 4.67 -16.01 -26.00
CA ALA A 102 5.63 -15.18 -26.75
C ALA A 102 6.90 -15.98 -27.13
N GLN A 103 7.41 -16.82 -26.23
CA GLN A 103 8.56 -17.70 -26.52
C GLN A 103 8.29 -18.68 -27.68
N LYS A 104 7.04 -19.01 -27.92
CA LYS A 104 6.60 -19.92 -29.01
C LYS A 104 6.13 -19.16 -30.25
N GLY A 105 6.16 -17.82 -30.23
CA GLY A 105 5.61 -16.99 -31.30
C GLY A 105 4.07 -17.01 -31.38
N ILE A 106 3.40 -17.40 -30.31
CA ILE A 106 1.94 -17.47 -30.22
C ILE A 106 1.41 -16.13 -29.72
N LYS A 107 0.32 -15.64 -30.34
CA LYS A 107 -0.39 -14.44 -29.87
C LYS A 107 -1.38 -14.82 -28.77
N THR A 108 -1.23 -14.23 -27.58
CA THR A 108 -2.17 -14.37 -26.49
C THR A 108 -3.31 -13.37 -26.65
N LYS A 109 -4.55 -13.84 -26.53
CA LYS A 109 -5.73 -12.95 -26.45
C LYS A 109 -5.88 -12.48 -25.00
N LEU A 110 -5.92 -11.17 -24.80
CA LEU A 110 -6.12 -10.53 -23.50
C LEU A 110 -7.57 -10.06 -23.34
N ASP A 111 -8.03 -9.95 -22.10
CA ASP A 111 -9.26 -9.23 -21.77
C ASP A 111 -9.04 -7.71 -21.83
N SER A 112 -10.10 -6.92 -21.56
CA SER A 112 -10.05 -5.46 -21.63
C SER A 112 -9.08 -4.85 -20.63
N ASP A 113 -9.09 -5.36 -19.40
CA ASP A 113 -8.32 -4.79 -18.30
C ASP A 113 -6.84 -5.05 -18.50
N MET A 114 -6.47 -6.29 -18.79
CA MET A 114 -5.09 -6.65 -19.09
C MET A 114 -4.58 -5.95 -20.35
N THR A 115 -5.43 -5.74 -21.37
CA THR A 115 -5.08 -4.97 -22.56
C THR A 115 -4.72 -3.54 -22.18
N SER A 116 -5.56 -2.87 -21.38
CA SER A 116 -5.32 -1.51 -20.90
C SER A 116 -4.01 -1.41 -20.10
N TRP A 117 -3.77 -2.33 -19.17
CA TRP A 117 -2.54 -2.32 -18.36
C TRP A 117 -1.26 -2.52 -19.19
N VAL A 118 -1.32 -3.37 -20.20
CA VAL A 118 -0.20 -3.56 -21.13
C VAL A 118 0.03 -2.30 -21.98
N GLU A 119 -1.02 -1.68 -22.50
CA GLU A 119 -0.94 -0.44 -23.28
C GLU A 119 -0.36 0.70 -22.44
N ASP A 120 -0.84 0.91 -21.23
CA ASP A 120 -0.34 1.92 -20.29
C ASP A 120 1.14 1.68 -19.95
N SER A 121 1.53 0.42 -19.73
CA SER A 121 2.92 0.03 -19.45
C SER A 121 3.84 0.34 -20.65
N LEU A 122 3.40 0.04 -21.86
CA LEU A 122 4.14 0.34 -23.09
C LEU A 122 4.25 1.85 -23.33
N GLU A 123 3.20 2.60 -23.03
CA GLU A 123 3.22 4.06 -23.15
C GLU A 123 4.18 4.67 -22.13
N LEU A 124 4.17 4.20 -20.89
CA LEU A 124 5.13 4.64 -19.87
C LEU A 124 6.58 4.33 -20.30
N ALA A 125 6.82 3.13 -20.81
CA ALA A 125 8.15 2.73 -21.29
C ALA A 125 8.66 3.57 -22.48
N ARG A 126 7.76 4.11 -23.34
CA ARG A 126 8.15 5.02 -24.42
C ARG A 126 8.52 6.41 -23.93
N ARG A 127 7.98 6.84 -22.79
CA ARG A 127 8.22 8.18 -22.21
C ARG A 127 9.41 8.24 -21.27
N SER A 128 9.87 7.11 -20.77
CA SER A 128 11.01 7.00 -19.85
C SER A 128 12.32 6.75 -20.59
#